data_18f04fc5daebe1bc8b59551f31d6f4a4
#
_entry.id   18f04fc5daebe1bc8b59551f31d6f4a4
#
_cell.length_a   1.000
_cell.length_b   1.000
_cell.length_c   1.000
_cell.angle_alpha   90.00
_cell.angle_beta   90.00
_cell.angle_gamma   90.00
#
_symmetry.space_group_name_H-M   'P 1'
#
loop_
_entity.id
_entity.type
_entity.pdbx_description
1 polymer ?
#
loop_
_entity_poly.entity_id
_entity_poly.type
_entity_poly.pdbx_seq_one_letter_code
_entity_poly.pdbx_strand_id
1 'polypeptide(L)'
;MESGYTNLKATGDQVIWWARERCGKSEEAHSVIKTDLAGGQLPSGLFGANAAWWALMILAHNLNTAMKRLVLGKNWVTKRMKALRFHLIGLPGRVVSHARRLIIRLGAGAEALATIVTARQTIRALACGPVG
;
A
#
# COMPACT_ATOMS: atom_id res chain seq x y z
N MET A 1 -12.81 -34.53 -20.77
CA MET A 1 -11.49 -33.99 -20.36
C MET A 1 -11.16 -32.87 -21.33
N GLU A 2 -11.42 -31.63 -20.95
CA GLU A 2 -11.04 -30.50 -21.77
C GLU A 2 -9.52 -30.28 -21.64
N SER A 3 -8.79 -30.46 -22.73
CA SER A 3 -7.37 -30.14 -22.81
C SER A 3 -7.24 -28.63 -22.92
N GLY A 4 -7.04 -27.97 -21.79
CA GLY A 4 -6.69 -26.56 -21.78
C GLY A 4 -5.35 -26.37 -22.47
N TYR A 5 -5.29 -25.62 -23.55
CA TYR A 5 -4.04 -25.27 -24.22
C TYR A 5 -3.30 -24.23 -23.37
N THR A 6 -2.06 -24.56 -22.99
CA THR A 6 -1.17 -23.66 -22.30
C THR A 6 0.21 -23.71 -22.95
N ASN A 7 0.89 -22.57 -23.05
CA ASN A 7 2.28 -22.50 -23.48
C ASN A 7 3.29 -22.69 -22.33
N LEU A 8 2.79 -22.96 -21.11
CA LEU A 8 3.62 -23.22 -19.93
C LEU A 8 4.14 -24.66 -19.99
N LYS A 9 5.43 -24.84 -19.74
CA LYS A 9 6.08 -26.16 -19.60
C LYS A 9 5.79 -26.73 -18.21
N ALA A 10 4.52 -27.00 -17.94
CA ALA A 10 4.04 -27.51 -16.64
C ALA A 10 2.98 -28.58 -16.88
N THR A 11 2.81 -29.51 -15.94
CA THR A 11 1.71 -30.50 -15.97
C THR A 11 0.38 -29.77 -15.74
N GLY A 12 -0.73 -30.37 -16.25
CA GLY A 12 -2.07 -29.80 -16.10
C GLY A 12 -2.40 -29.45 -14.65
N ASP A 13 -2.06 -30.34 -13.72
CA ASP A 13 -2.28 -30.12 -12.27
C ASP A 13 -1.51 -28.92 -11.74
N GLN A 14 -0.26 -28.73 -12.14
CA GLN A 14 0.55 -27.58 -11.77
C GLN A 14 -0.04 -26.27 -12.28
N VAL A 15 -0.55 -26.27 -13.51
CA VAL A 15 -1.22 -25.10 -14.10
C VAL A 15 -2.52 -24.77 -13.33
N ILE A 16 -3.31 -25.79 -12.97
CA ILE A 16 -4.54 -25.61 -12.19
C ILE A 16 -4.21 -25.07 -10.80
N TRP A 17 -3.21 -25.60 -10.11
CA TRP A 17 -2.78 -25.10 -8.81
C TRP A 17 -2.28 -23.67 -8.89
N TRP A 18 -1.45 -23.35 -9.86
CA TRP A 18 -0.98 -21.99 -10.10
C TRP A 18 -2.12 -21.00 -10.39
N ALA A 19 -3.11 -21.41 -11.18
CA ALA A 19 -4.30 -20.61 -11.45
C ALA A 19 -5.13 -20.37 -10.17
N ARG A 20 -5.30 -21.41 -9.34
CA ARG A 20 -6.02 -21.34 -8.06
C ARG A 20 -5.32 -20.44 -7.04
N GLU A 21 -4.00 -20.43 -6.97
CA GLU A 21 -3.25 -19.52 -6.10
C GLU A 21 -3.48 -18.04 -6.42
N ARG A 22 -3.88 -17.73 -7.65
CA ARG A 22 -4.25 -16.38 -8.09
C ARG A 22 -5.69 -16.02 -7.75
N CYS A 23 -6.56 -17.00 -7.55
CA CYS A 23 -7.95 -16.79 -7.17
C CYS A 23 -8.03 -16.03 -5.84
N GLY A 24 -8.89 -15.03 -5.79
CA GLY A 24 -9.11 -14.21 -4.59
C GLY A 24 -8.14 -13.03 -4.42
N LYS A 25 -6.92 -13.07 -4.93
CA LYS A 25 -5.96 -11.95 -4.80
C LYS A 25 -6.37 -10.73 -5.61
N SER A 26 -6.96 -10.97 -6.78
CA SER A 26 -7.53 -9.90 -7.62
C SER A 26 -8.74 -9.27 -6.94
N GLU A 27 -9.64 -10.08 -6.40
CA GLU A 27 -10.81 -9.61 -5.67
C GLU A 27 -10.43 -8.85 -4.40
N GLU A 28 -9.39 -9.29 -3.68
CA GLU A 28 -8.88 -8.57 -2.53
C GLU A 28 -8.37 -7.19 -2.92
N ALA A 29 -7.58 -7.06 -3.99
CA ALA A 29 -7.11 -5.78 -4.50
C ALA A 29 -8.28 -4.88 -4.92
N HIS A 30 -9.26 -5.41 -5.65
CA HIS A 30 -10.47 -4.67 -6.01
C HIS A 30 -11.27 -4.23 -4.78
N SER A 31 -11.41 -5.08 -3.77
CA SER A 31 -12.07 -4.73 -2.52
C SER A 31 -11.36 -3.57 -1.81
N VAL A 32 -10.04 -3.59 -1.74
CA VAL A 32 -9.25 -2.50 -1.13
C VAL A 32 -9.42 -1.20 -1.91
N ILE A 33 -9.32 -1.25 -3.24
CA ILE A 33 -9.51 -0.06 -4.09
C ILE A 33 -10.92 0.50 -3.89
N LYS A 34 -11.95 -0.34 -3.91
CA LYS A 34 -13.34 0.07 -3.78
C LYS A 34 -13.67 0.65 -2.41
N THR A 35 -13.19 0.03 -1.33
CA THR A 35 -13.61 0.37 0.05
C THR A 35 -12.62 1.30 0.76
N ASP A 36 -11.31 1.09 0.59
CA ASP A 36 -10.30 1.84 1.34
C ASP A 36 -9.85 3.11 0.59
N LEU A 37 -9.94 3.10 -0.75
CA LEU A 37 -9.54 4.20 -1.64
C LEU A 37 -10.73 4.90 -2.32
N ALA A 38 -11.96 4.58 -1.92
CA ALA A 38 -13.20 5.15 -2.48
C ALA A 38 -13.38 4.93 -4.00
N GLY A 39 -12.81 3.87 -4.57
CA GLY A 39 -12.94 3.54 -5.99
C GLY A 39 -14.35 3.13 -6.44
N GLY A 40 -15.26 2.92 -5.49
CA GLY A 40 -16.67 2.68 -5.78
C GLY A 40 -17.49 3.95 -6.05
N GLN A 41 -16.91 5.14 -5.83
CA GLN A 41 -17.57 6.42 -6.03
C GLN A 41 -16.74 7.26 -7.00
N LEU A 42 -17.32 7.52 -8.17
CA LEU A 42 -16.68 8.37 -9.17
C LEU A 42 -16.90 9.85 -8.84
N PRO A 43 -15.85 10.67 -8.80
CA PRO A 43 -15.96 12.06 -8.36
C PRO A 43 -16.63 13.00 -9.36
N SER A 44 -16.83 12.56 -10.61
CA SER A 44 -17.27 13.41 -11.69
C SER A 44 -18.19 12.67 -12.67
N GLY A 45 -19.00 13.41 -13.44
CA GLY A 45 -19.71 12.90 -14.63
C GLY A 45 -18.82 12.79 -15.87
N LEU A 46 -17.57 13.27 -15.82
CA LEU A 46 -16.66 13.27 -16.96
C LEU A 46 -15.78 12.02 -16.99
N PHE A 47 -15.76 11.32 -18.11
CA PHE A 47 -14.98 10.09 -18.29
C PHE A 47 -13.48 10.31 -18.01
N GLY A 48 -12.89 11.37 -18.56
CA GLY A 48 -11.47 11.67 -18.40
C GLY A 48 -11.07 11.94 -16.93
N ALA A 49 -11.90 12.66 -16.19
CA ALA A 49 -11.68 12.92 -14.76
C ALA A 49 -11.76 11.62 -13.95
N ASN A 50 -12.70 10.74 -14.26
CA ASN A 50 -12.85 9.45 -13.61
C ASN A 50 -11.68 8.50 -13.95
N ALA A 51 -11.20 8.51 -15.18
CA ALA A 51 -10.01 7.74 -15.58
C ALA A 51 -8.76 8.20 -14.84
N ALA A 52 -8.55 9.51 -14.70
CA ALA A 52 -7.46 10.06 -13.90
C ALA A 52 -7.58 9.68 -12.41
N TRP A 53 -8.78 9.75 -11.85
CA TRP A 53 -9.07 9.31 -10.49
C TRP A 53 -8.69 7.84 -10.27
N TRP A 54 -9.07 6.95 -11.18
CA TRP A 54 -8.71 5.53 -11.14
C TRP A 54 -7.21 5.30 -11.20
N ALA A 55 -6.51 5.99 -12.09
CA ALA A 55 -5.05 5.90 -12.20
C ALA A 55 -4.36 6.31 -10.88
N LEU A 56 -4.82 7.38 -10.24
CA LEU A 56 -4.31 7.83 -8.93
C LEU A 56 -4.58 6.81 -7.82
N MET A 57 -5.74 6.16 -7.82
CA MET A 57 -6.04 5.10 -6.84
C MET A 57 -5.16 3.87 -7.01
N ILE A 58 -4.90 3.45 -8.26
CA ILE A 58 -3.97 2.34 -8.54
C ILE A 58 -2.56 2.71 -8.07
N LEU A 59 -2.11 3.92 -8.35
CA LEU A 59 -0.81 4.42 -7.89
C LEU A 59 -0.73 4.42 -6.37
N ALA A 60 -1.74 4.93 -5.68
CA ALA A 60 -1.81 4.93 -4.22
C ALA A 60 -1.81 3.52 -3.62
N HIS A 61 -2.52 2.57 -4.26
CA HIS A 61 -2.52 1.16 -3.86
C HIS A 61 -1.13 0.53 -3.99
N ASN A 62 -0.47 0.75 -5.12
CA ASN A 62 0.87 0.23 -5.38
C ASN A 62 1.90 0.82 -4.42
N LEU A 63 1.85 2.13 -4.19
CA LEU A 63 2.72 2.83 -3.24
C LEU A 63 2.51 2.31 -1.81
N ASN A 64 1.26 2.12 -1.39
CA ASN A 64 0.94 1.52 -0.09
C ASN A 64 1.50 0.09 0.03
N THR A 65 1.39 -0.71 -1.01
CA THR A 65 1.92 -2.08 -1.05
C THR A 65 3.45 -2.08 -0.96
N ALA A 66 4.11 -1.22 -1.73
CA ALA A 66 5.56 -1.04 -1.68
C ALA A 66 6.02 -0.58 -0.29
N MET A 67 5.35 0.41 0.29
CA MET A 67 5.67 0.90 1.63
C MET A 67 5.54 -0.19 2.70
N LYS A 68 4.51 -1.00 2.66
CA LYS A 68 4.34 -2.13 3.59
C LYS A 68 5.46 -3.16 3.46
N ARG A 69 5.84 -3.52 2.23
CA ARG A 69 6.82 -4.57 1.96
C ARG A 69 8.25 -4.12 2.20
N LEU A 70 8.60 -2.92 1.76
CA LEU A 70 9.98 -2.43 1.74
C LEU A 70 10.35 -1.65 3.00
N VAL A 71 9.38 -1.01 3.65
CA VAL A 71 9.62 -0.05 4.72
C VAL A 71 9.10 -0.51 6.07
N LEU A 72 7.83 -0.94 6.12
CA LEU A 72 7.15 -1.26 7.38
C LEU A 72 7.35 -2.71 7.84
N GLY A 73 7.68 -3.61 6.91
CA GLY A 73 7.99 -5.00 7.20
C GLY A 73 6.79 -5.93 7.29
N LYS A 74 7.07 -7.20 7.59
CA LYS A 74 6.11 -8.32 7.46
C LYS A 74 4.80 -8.11 8.23
N ASN A 75 4.86 -7.52 9.41
CA ASN A 75 3.68 -7.29 10.26
C ASN A 75 2.64 -6.33 9.63
N TRP A 76 3.04 -5.55 8.64
CA TRP A 76 2.19 -4.59 7.95
C TRP A 76 1.64 -5.08 6.62
N VAL A 77 2.24 -6.13 6.05
CA VAL A 77 1.87 -6.64 4.72
C VAL A 77 0.40 -7.05 4.65
N THR A 78 -0.10 -7.73 5.69
CA THR A 78 -1.48 -8.22 5.77
C THR A 78 -2.48 -7.17 6.28
N LYS A 79 -2.00 -6.07 6.86
CA LYS A 79 -2.89 -5.03 7.40
C LYS A 79 -3.53 -4.22 6.26
N ARG A 80 -4.81 -3.88 6.40
CA ARG A 80 -5.51 -3.01 5.44
C ARG A 80 -5.01 -1.57 5.51
N MET A 81 -5.27 -0.80 4.46
CA MET A 81 -4.89 0.62 4.39
C MET A 81 -5.52 1.47 5.50
N LYS A 82 -6.71 1.10 5.98
CA LYS A 82 -7.35 1.73 7.15
C LYS A 82 -6.46 1.66 8.39
N ALA A 83 -5.82 0.52 8.64
CA ALA A 83 -4.94 0.36 9.79
C ALA A 83 -3.70 1.27 9.66
N LEU A 84 -3.12 1.36 8.46
CA LEU A 84 -2.00 2.25 8.20
C LEU A 84 -2.37 3.72 8.43
N ARG A 85 -3.53 4.16 7.92
CA ARG A 85 -4.05 5.50 8.16
C ARG A 85 -4.23 5.78 9.65
N PHE A 86 -4.84 4.86 10.37
CA PHE A 86 -5.14 5.03 11.79
C PHE A 86 -3.88 5.05 12.67
N HIS A 87 -2.95 4.14 12.43
CA HIS A 87 -1.80 3.96 13.31
C HIS A 87 -0.58 4.82 12.95
N LEU A 88 -0.44 5.25 11.70
CA LEU A 88 0.77 5.95 11.23
C LEU A 88 0.50 7.31 10.57
N ILE A 89 -0.61 7.48 9.85
CA ILE A 89 -0.85 8.72 9.08
C ILE A 89 -1.74 9.68 9.86
N GLY A 90 -2.86 9.19 10.40
CA GLY A 90 -3.88 10.00 11.08
C GLY A 90 -3.56 10.30 12.54
N LEU A 91 -2.28 10.40 12.89
CA LEU A 91 -1.87 10.69 14.26
C LEU A 91 -2.12 12.15 14.63
N PRO A 92 -2.72 12.41 15.81
CA PRO A 92 -2.88 13.77 16.29
C PRO A 92 -1.51 14.40 16.55
N GLY A 93 -1.32 15.64 16.13
CA GLY A 93 -0.07 16.34 16.30
C GLY A 93 -0.26 17.82 16.64
N ARG A 94 0.65 18.37 17.44
CA ARG A 94 0.72 19.79 17.75
C ARG A 94 1.99 20.37 17.16
N VAL A 95 1.83 21.43 16.38
CA VAL A 95 2.97 22.21 15.87
C VAL A 95 3.31 23.29 16.88
N VAL A 96 4.57 23.32 17.32
CA VAL A 96 5.10 24.28 18.28
C VAL A 96 6.33 24.96 17.67
N SER A 97 6.35 26.28 17.68
CA SER A 97 7.54 27.06 17.34
C SER A 97 8.33 27.35 18.62
N HIS A 98 9.57 26.90 18.68
CA HIS A 98 10.47 27.17 19.82
C HIS A 98 11.90 27.41 19.32
N ALA A 99 12.51 28.45 19.79
CA ALA A 99 13.89 28.82 19.43
C ALA A 99 14.18 28.81 17.92
N ARG A 100 13.30 29.40 17.10
CA ARG A 100 13.36 29.45 15.63
C ARG A 100 13.27 28.05 14.96
N ARG A 101 12.85 27.03 15.68
CA ARG A 101 12.64 25.68 15.16
C ARG A 101 11.16 25.33 15.20
N LEU A 102 10.69 24.71 14.12
CA LEU A 102 9.38 24.11 14.06
C LEU A 102 9.46 22.69 14.63
N ILE A 103 8.74 22.43 15.72
CA ILE A 103 8.70 21.13 16.39
C ILE A 103 7.30 20.57 16.24
N ILE A 104 7.20 19.36 15.71
CA ILE A 104 5.95 18.62 15.63
C ILE A 104 5.94 17.62 16.79
N ARG A 105 5.03 17.82 17.74
CA ARG A 105 4.80 16.89 18.84
C ARG A 105 3.64 15.96 18.44
N LEU A 106 3.92 14.67 18.26
CA LEU A 106 2.89 13.69 17.91
C LEU A 106 2.30 13.10 19.18
N GLY A 107 0.97 13.03 19.25
CA GLY A 107 0.22 12.35 20.30
C GLY A 107 0.09 10.86 20.02
N ALA A 108 1.22 10.17 19.82
CA ALA A 108 1.27 8.75 19.48
C ALA A 108 1.96 7.96 20.59
N GLY A 109 1.56 6.70 20.76
CA GLY A 109 2.27 5.77 21.64
C GLY A 109 3.71 5.51 21.17
N ALA A 110 4.57 5.07 22.08
CA ALA A 110 5.99 4.81 21.81
C ALA A 110 6.20 3.86 20.62
N GLU A 111 5.35 2.84 20.46
CA GLU A 111 5.42 1.88 19.36
C GLU A 111 5.18 2.53 17.98
N ALA A 112 4.18 3.40 17.88
CA ALA A 112 3.90 4.11 16.62
C ALA A 112 5.04 5.06 16.26
N LEU A 113 5.60 5.77 17.25
CA LEU A 113 6.76 6.63 17.06
C LEU A 113 7.99 5.83 16.60
N ALA A 114 8.28 4.71 17.24
CA ALA A 114 9.38 3.82 16.85
C ALA A 114 9.22 3.35 15.40
N THR A 115 8.01 2.93 15.03
CA THR A 115 7.69 2.51 13.65
C THR A 115 7.93 3.65 12.64
N ILE A 116 7.51 4.88 12.95
CA ILE A 116 7.71 6.04 12.07
C ILE A 116 9.20 6.38 11.92
N VAL A 117 9.96 6.34 13.01
CA VAL A 117 11.41 6.62 12.99
C VAL A 117 12.13 5.58 12.15
N THR A 118 11.85 4.29 12.38
CA THR A 118 12.43 3.18 11.61
C THR A 118 12.06 3.28 10.14
N ALA A 119 10.78 3.53 9.82
CA ALA A 119 10.33 3.72 8.45
C ALA A 119 11.08 4.86 7.74
N ARG A 120 11.27 5.99 8.42
CA ARG A 120 12.03 7.13 7.88
C ARG A 120 13.49 6.77 7.59
N GLN A 121 14.13 6.01 8.48
CA GLN A 121 15.50 5.55 8.29
C GLN A 121 15.61 4.61 7.10
N THR A 122 14.68 3.66 6.98
CA THR A 122 14.62 2.72 5.86
C THR A 122 14.40 3.45 4.52
N ILE A 123 13.49 4.41 4.47
CA ILE A 123 13.26 5.23 3.25
C ILE A 123 14.54 5.98 2.85
N ARG A 124 15.24 6.56 3.81
CA ARG A 124 16.52 7.24 3.54
C ARG A 124 17.58 6.29 3.01
N ALA A 125 17.69 5.11 3.60
CA ALA A 125 18.62 4.07 3.13
C ALA A 125 18.31 3.62 1.71
N LEU A 126 17.03 3.47 1.35
CA LEU A 126 16.59 3.13 -0.01
C LEU A 126 16.88 4.25 -1.01
N ALA A 127 16.73 5.52 -0.59
CA ALA A 127 17.00 6.68 -1.44
C ALA A 127 18.51 6.94 -1.64
N CYS A 128 19.34 6.58 -0.65
CA CYS A 128 20.80 6.70 -0.69
C CYS A 128 21.46 5.36 -1.03
N GLY A 129 20.85 4.55 -1.90
CA GLY A 129 21.42 3.28 -2.34
C GLY A 129 22.89 3.43 -2.72
N PRO A 130 23.71 2.36 -2.66
CA PRO A 130 25.13 2.45 -2.93
C PRO A 130 25.33 3.12 -4.30
N VAL A 131 25.97 4.28 -4.27
CA VAL A 131 26.51 4.91 -5.47
C VAL A 131 27.60 3.96 -5.94
N GLY A 132 27.26 3.12 -6.93
CA GLY A 132 28.20 2.21 -7.58
C GLY A 132 29.19 2.96 -8.43
#